data_be99c35568364c561c0e6d7066c7e0b2
#
_entry.id   be99c35568364c561c0e6d7066c7e0b2
#
_cell.length_a   1.000
_cell.length_b   1.000
_cell.length_c   1.000
_cell.angle_alpha   90.00
_cell.angle_beta   90.00
_cell.angle_gamma   90.00
#
_symmetry.space_group_name_H-M   'P 1'
#
loop_
_entity.id
_entity.type
_entity.pdbx_description
1 polymer ?
#
loop_
_entity_poly.entity_id
_entity_poly.type
_entity_poly.pdbx_seq_one_letter_code
_entity_poly.pdbx_strand_id
1 'polypeptide(L)'
;FQFEGKKRNVQAEEGIAQLREVVDTLIVVPNQRLLSLGGRNLSLLEAFKKADDVLYQAVKGISDLILVPGLINLDFADVRSVMSNMGMAIMGTGVASGENRAVEAAQKAISSPLLEDNTIQGAHAILLNITGGHDMSLYEVNEASSLIQEEADEDANIIFGTVIDPNMKDEIRITVIATGFDDYTSKKIQTVGKVTHLGGFQRDDLRTPTYIRLEKKLKAAETVVIGLDDPLENSEIKIPTFLRRQAD
;
A
#
# COMPACT_ATOMS: atom_id res chain seq x y z
N PHE A 1 -8.31 17.32 13.72
CA PHE A 1 -8.34 18.65 13.10
C PHE A 1 -7.21 19.53 13.60
N GLN A 2 -6.67 20.43 12.76
CA GLN A 2 -5.57 21.33 13.15
C GLN A 2 -5.90 22.25 14.33
N PHE A 3 -7.16 22.65 14.49
CA PHE A 3 -7.59 23.51 15.61
C PHE A 3 -7.54 22.82 16.98
N GLU A 4 -7.46 21.48 17.03
CA GLU A 4 -7.34 20.73 18.30
C GLU A 4 -5.94 20.86 18.93
N GLY A 5 -4.97 21.42 18.18
CA GLY A 5 -3.62 21.79 18.63
C GLY A 5 -2.54 20.74 18.40
N LYS A 6 -1.29 21.18 18.51
CA LYS A 6 -0.10 20.38 18.18
C LYS A 6 0.00 19.06 18.96
N LYS A 7 -0.37 19.05 20.25
CA LYS A 7 -0.29 17.85 21.08
C LYS A 7 -1.21 16.74 20.56
N ARG A 8 -2.42 17.11 20.11
CA ARG A 8 -3.38 16.16 19.55
C ARG A 8 -2.91 15.59 18.22
N ASN A 9 -2.29 16.43 17.37
CA ASN A 9 -1.69 16.01 16.12
C ASN A 9 -0.56 14.98 16.34
N VAL A 10 0.37 15.26 17.25
CA VAL A 10 1.46 14.33 17.58
C VAL A 10 0.91 12.99 18.08
N GLN A 11 -0.10 13.00 18.95
CA GLN A 11 -0.75 11.76 19.41
C GLN A 11 -1.41 10.98 18.26
N ALA A 12 -2.00 11.67 17.28
CA ALA A 12 -2.59 11.02 16.11
C ALA A 12 -1.51 10.40 15.22
N GLU A 13 -0.41 11.10 14.97
CA GLU A 13 0.73 10.62 14.18
C GLU A 13 1.40 9.39 14.85
N GLU A 14 1.59 9.41 16.16
CA GLU A 14 2.09 8.28 16.93
C GLU A 14 1.14 7.06 16.84
N GLY A 15 -0.17 7.29 16.93
CA GLY A 15 -1.18 6.24 16.78
C GLY A 15 -1.20 5.64 15.37
N ILE A 16 -1.10 6.47 14.33
CA ILE A 16 -0.99 6.02 12.94
C ILE A 16 0.28 5.18 12.74
N ALA A 17 1.41 5.62 13.29
CA ALA A 17 2.68 4.88 13.19
C ALA A 17 2.59 3.49 13.83
N GLN A 18 1.98 3.39 15.03
CA GLN A 18 1.78 2.11 15.73
C GLN A 18 0.82 1.18 14.98
N LEU A 19 -0.30 1.71 14.44
CA LEU A 19 -1.23 0.91 13.64
C LEU A 19 -0.58 0.39 12.37
N ARG A 20 0.23 1.22 11.70
CA ARG A 20 0.93 0.85 10.46
C ARG A 20 1.85 -0.36 10.61
N GLU A 21 2.38 -0.61 11.81
CA GLU A 21 3.27 -1.75 12.07
C GLU A 21 2.53 -3.09 12.18
N VAL A 22 1.22 -3.06 12.49
CA VAL A 22 0.44 -4.25 12.84
C VAL A 22 -0.68 -4.58 11.86
N VAL A 23 -0.96 -3.70 10.88
CA VAL A 23 -2.00 -3.92 9.86
C VAL A 23 -1.39 -4.06 8.46
N ASP A 24 -2.06 -4.79 7.58
CA ASP A 24 -1.66 -4.94 6.19
C ASP A 24 -1.91 -3.68 5.37
N THR A 25 -3.03 -3.02 5.61
CA THR A 25 -3.44 -1.77 4.94
C THR A 25 -4.07 -0.83 5.95
N LEU A 26 -3.71 0.44 5.86
CA LEU A 26 -4.24 1.50 6.72
C LEU A 26 -4.84 2.62 5.88
N ILE A 27 -6.15 2.83 6.03
CA ILE A 27 -6.84 3.98 5.43
C ILE A 27 -6.82 5.12 6.44
N VAL A 28 -6.25 6.26 6.05
CA VAL A 28 -6.24 7.48 6.87
C VAL A 28 -7.11 8.53 6.20
N VAL A 29 -8.05 9.09 6.95
CA VAL A 29 -8.91 10.19 6.48
C VAL A 29 -8.48 11.48 7.16
N PRO A 30 -7.86 12.43 6.43
CA PRO A 30 -7.43 13.69 7.00
C PRO A 30 -8.64 14.58 7.29
N ASN A 31 -9.04 14.70 8.56
CA ASN A 31 -10.20 15.49 8.96
C ASN A 31 -10.14 16.96 8.51
N GLN A 32 -8.93 17.50 8.36
CA GLN A 32 -8.74 18.87 7.87
C GLN A 32 -9.28 19.07 6.44
N ARG A 33 -9.18 18.04 5.60
CA ARG A 33 -9.70 18.07 4.21
C ARG A 33 -11.24 18.10 4.16
N LEU A 34 -11.89 17.54 5.18
CA LEU A 34 -13.36 17.58 5.28
C LEU A 34 -13.91 18.99 5.48
N LEU A 35 -13.13 19.90 6.05
CA LEU A 35 -13.53 21.31 6.20
C LEU A 35 -13.66 22.02 4.86
N SER A 36 -12.85 21.65 3.86
CA SER A 36 -12.95 22.21 2.51
C SER A 36 -14.23 21.80 1.78
N LEU A 37 -14.80 20.63 2.12
CA LEU A 37 -16.06 20.14 1.57
C LEU A 37 -17.31 20.82 2.16
N GLY A 38 -17.17 21.45 3.33
CA GLY A 38 -18.31 22.01 4.08
C GLY A 38 -18.55 23.49 3.93
N GLY A 39 -17.62 24.23 3.33
CA GLY A 39 -17.69 25.68 3.22
C GLY A 39 -17.54 26.41 4.58
N ARG A 40 -17.64 27.75 4.56
CA ARG A 40 -17.38 28.59 5.75
C ARG A 40 -18.42 28.50 6.87
N ASN A 41 -19.59 27.95 6.58
CA ASN A 41 -20.73 27.89 7.53
C ASN A 41 -20.91 26.49 8.17
N LEU A 42 -19.94 25.57 7.99
CA LEU A 42 -20.02 24.23 8.56
C LEU A 42 -19.93 24.32 10.09
N SER A 43 -20.93 23.83 10.79
CA SER A 43 -20.89 23.73 12.26
C SER A 43 -19.90 22.64 12.71
N LEU A 44 -19.40 22.77 13.94
CA LEU A 44 -18.48 21.77 14.51
C LEU A 44 -19.10 20.36 14.54
N LEU A 45 -20.39 20.28 14.92
CA LEU A 45 -21.11 19.02 14.95
C LEU A 45 -21.23 18.38 13.57
N GLU A 46 -21.51 19.18 12.55
CA GLU A 46 -21.59 18.69 11.16
C GLU A 46 -20.22 18.26 10.63
N ALA A 47 -19.13 18.92 11.04
CA ALA A 47 -17.78 18.52 10.67
C ALA A 47 -17.42 17.13 11.20
N PHE A 48 -17.73 16.87 12.48
CA PHE A 48 -17.53 15.53 13.05
C PHE A 48 -18.44 14.48 12.42
N LYS A 49 -19.71 14.82 12.18
CA LYS A 49 -20.64 13.91 11.51
C LYS A 49 -20.16 13.55 10.11
N LYS A 50 -19.61 14.49 9.36
CA LYS A 50 -18.99 14.19 8.04
C LYS A 50 -17.79 13.27 8.16
N ALA A 51 -16.95 13.41 9.19
CA ALA A 51 -15.85 12.50 9.43
C ALA A 51 -16.35 11.08 9.72
N ASP A 52 -17.37 10.95 10.55
CA ASP A 52 -18.02 9.66 10.85
C ASP A 52 -18.64 9.05 9.59
N ASP A 53 -19.33 9.84 8.77
CA ASP A 53 -19.97 9.41 7.54
C ASP A 53 -18.93 8.87 6.53
N VAL A 54 -17.77 9.52 6.40
CA VAL A 54 -16.68 9.06 5.51
C VAL A 54 -16.13 7.72 5.97
N LEU A 55 -15.84 7.57 7.27
CA LEU A 55 -15.36 6.30 7.82
C LEU A 55 -16.41 5.19 7.66
N TYR A 56 -17.68 5.51 7.90
CA TYR A 56 -18.78 4.58 7.67
C TYR A 56 -18.85 4.13 6.22
N GLN A 57 -18.75 5.06 5.25
CA GLN A 57 -18.79 4.76 3.84
C GLN A 57 -17.58 3.91 3.40
N ALA A 58 -16.40 4.15 3.96
CA ALA A 58 -15.23 3.34 3.70
C ALA A 58 -15.45 1.87 4.08
N VAL A 59 -15.86 1.64 5.34
CA VAL A 59 -16.12 0.29 5.85
C VAL A 59 -17.28 -0.35 5.11
N LYS A 60 -18.38 0.38 4.91
CA LYS A 60 -19.56 -0.10 4.20
C LYS A 60 -19.22 -0.46 2.76
N GLY A 61 -18.47 0.38 2.04
CA GLY A 61 -18.09 0.15 0.65
C GLY A 61 -17.33 -1.17 0.46
N ILE A 62 -16.39 -1.50 1.35
CA ILE A 62 -15.66 -2.77 1.30
C ILE A 62 -16.56 -3.93 1.73
N SER A 63 -17.32 -3.75 2.79
CA SER A 63 -18.16 -4.80 3.36
C SER A 63 -19.29 -5.21 2.41
N ASP A 64 -19.94 -4.24 1.79
CA ASP A 64 -21.05 -4.49 0.86
C ASP A 64 -20.60 -5.26 -0.38
N LEU A 65 -19.39 -5.04 -0.89
CA LEU A 65 -18.83 -5.79 -2.02
C LEU A 65 -18.73 -7.31 -1.75
N ILE A 66 -18.55 -7.69 -0.48
CA ILE A 66 -18.40 -9.09 -0.07
C ILE A 66 -19.74 -9.68 0.37
N LEU A 67 -20.55 -8.88 1.10
CA LEU A 67 -21.74 -9.39 1.81
C LEU A 67 -23.04 -9.19 1.04
N VAL A 68 -23.12 -8.16 0.19
CA VAL A 68 -24.36 -7.82 -0.51
C VAL A 68 -24.30 -8.35 -1.94
N PRO A 69 -25.26 -9.21 -2.34
CA PRO A 69 -25.33 -9.67 -3.72
C PRO A 69 -25.53 -8.48 -4.69
N GLY A 70 -24.63 -8.34 -5.64
CA GLY A 70 -24.69 -7.34 -6.70
C GLY A 70 -24.75 -8.00 -8.08
N LEU A 71 -24.57 -7.22 -9.14
CA LEU A 71 -24.42 -7.74 -10.51
C LEU A 71 -23.03 -8.36 -10.72
N ILE A 72 -22.02 -7.77 -10.09
CA ILE A 72 -20.63 -8.23 -10.12
C ILE A 72 -20.16 -8.32 -8.67
N ASN A 73 -20.02 -9.54 -8.17
CA ASN A 73 -19.61 -9.78 -6.80
C ASN A 73 -18.12 -10.06 -6.75
N LEU A 74 -17.49 -9.57 -5.69
CA LEU A 74 -16.12 -9.92 -5.33
C LEU A 74 -16.12 -10.95 -4.22
N ASP A 75 -15.20 -11.88 -4.28
CA ASP A 75 -14.95 -12.76 -3.15
C ASP A 75 -13.92 -12.14 -2.18
N PHE A 76 -13.80 -12.73 -1.01
CA PHE A 76 -12.84 -12.24 -0.02
C PHE A 76 -11.38 -12.36 -0.48
N ALA A 77 -11.07 -13.33 -1.36
CA ALA A 77 -9.72 -13.51 -1.88
C ALA A 77 -9.32 -12.35 -2.81
N ASP A 78 -10.26 -11.86 -3.62
CA ASP A 78 -10.05 -10.69 -4.48
C ASP A 78 -9.74 -9.45 -3.65
N VAL A 79 -10.58 -9.13 -2.66
CA VAL A 79 -10.35 -7.99 -1.76
C VAL A 79 -9.03 -8.13 -1.01
N ARG A 80 -8.71 -9.35 -0.55
CA ARG A 80 -7.44 -9.61 0.12
C ARG A 80 -6.24 -9.38 -0.78
N SER A 81 -6.31 -9.71 -2.07
CA SER A 81 -5.20 -9.55 -3.01
C SER A 81 -4.77 -8.08 -3.19
N VAL A 82 -5.73 -7.14 -3.11
CA VAL A 82 -5.48 -5.69 -3.23
C VAL A 82 -5.26 -4.98 -1.89
N MET A 83 -5.45 -5.69 -0.77
CA MET A 83 -5.31 -5.09 0.57
C MET A 83 -4.15 -5.68 1.37
N SER A 84 -3.66 -6.89 1.06
CA SER A 84 -2.59 -7.52 1.86
C SER A 84 -1.24 -6.85 1.64
N ASN A 85 -0.62 -6.39 2.71
CA ASN A 85 0.72 -5.77 2.71
C ASN A 85 0.87 -4.51 1.84
N MET A 86 -0.22 -3.80 1.57
CA MET A 86 -0.23 -2.62 0.70
C MET A 86 0.11 -1.31 1.44
N GLY A 87 0.18 -1.33 2.77
CA GLY A 87 0.58 -0.18 3.57
C GLY A 87 -0.48 0.93 3.61
N MET A 88 -0.12 2.13 3.17
CA MET A 88 -1.08 3.23 3.15
C MET A 88 -2.08 3.08 2.00
N ALA A 89 -3.35 3.32 2.32
CA ALA A 89 -4.43 3.40 1.35
C ALA A 89 -5.11 4.78 1.43
N ILE A 90 -5.50 5.28 0.30
CA ILE A 90 -6.30 6.50 0.18
C ILE A 90 -7.66 6.16 -0.42
N MET A 91 -8.65 6.97 -0.11
CA MET A 91 -10.03 6.73 -0.53
C MET A 91 -10.65 7.98 -1.10
N GLY A 92 -11.36 7.81 -2.21
CA GLY A 92 -12.22 8.83 -2.78
C GLY A 92 -13.65 8.32 -2.92
N THR A 93 -14.62 9.19 -2.74
CA THR A 93 -16.03 8.87 -2.94
C THR A 93 -16.72 9.99 -3.71
N GLY A 94 -17.59 9.60 -4.64
CA GLY A 94 -18.40 10.50 -5.43
C GLY A 94 -19.84 10.00 -5.50
N VAL A 95 -20.79 10.93 -5.48
CA VAL A 95 -22.22 10.65 -5.65
C VAL A 95 -22.76 11.61 -6.70
N ALA A 96 -23.53 11.07 -7.63
CA ALA A 96 -24.21 11.87 -8.65
C ALA A 96 -25.56 11.26 -9.06
N SER A 97 -26.41 12.08 -9.65
CA SER A 97 -27.73 11.72 -10.13
C SER A 97 -27.98 12.30 -11.54
N GLY A 98 -28.93 11.73 -12.30
CA GLY A 98 -29.28 12.18 -13.64
C GLY A 98 -28.58 11.41 -14.75
N GLU A 99 -28.66 11.92 -15.99
CA GLU A 99 -28.22 11.18 -17.20
C GLU A 99 -26.73 10.81 -17.24
N ASN A 100 -25.86 11.66 -16.70
CA ASN A 100 -24.39 11.44 -16.67
C ASN A 100 -23.87 11.04 -15.29
N ARG A 101 -24.74 10.50 -14.42
CA ARG A 101 -24.44 10.21 -13.02
C ARG A 101 -23.21 9.33 -12.79
N ALA A 102 -22.96 8.38 -13.69
CA ALA A 102 -21.82 7.46 -13.57
C ALA A 102 -20.48 8.20 -13.77
N VAL A 103 -20.37 8.97 -14.84
CA VAL A 103 -19.18 9.77 -15.16
C VAL A 103 -18.94 10.84 -14.10
N GLU A 104 -19.99 11.56 -13.69
CA GLU A 104 -19.90 12.60 -12.66
C GLU A 104 -19.50 12.03 -11.30
N ALA A 105 -20.06 10.87 -10.92
CA ALA A 105 -19.71 10.20 -9.67
C ALA A 105 -18.25 9.72 -9.69
N ALA A 106 -17.78 9.13 -10.80
CA ALA A 106 -16.39 8.72 -10.98
C ALA A 106 -15.45 9.92 -10.88
N GLN A 107 -15.75 11.01 -11.57
CA GLN A 107 -14.95 12.21 -11.56
C GLN A 107 -14.89 12.87 -10.17
N LYS A 108 -16.00 12.89 -9.43
CA LYS A 108 -16.05 13.34 -8.02
C LYS A 108 -15.25 12.42 -7.10
N ALA A 109 -15.25 11.10 -7.35
CA ALA A 109 -14.46 10.15 -6.57
C ALA A 109 -12.96 10.37 -6.78
N ILE A 110 -12.50 10.51 -8.02
CA ILE A 110 -11.08 10.74 -8.37
C ILE A 110 -10.62 12.12 -7.89
N SER A 111 -11.44 13.15 -8.01
CA SER A 111 -11.14 14.51 -7.56
C SER A 111 -11.49 14.77 -6.10
N SER A 112 -11.76 13.73 -5.31
CA SER A 112 -12.13 13.86 -3.92
C SER A 112 -11.00 14.48 -3.10
N PRO A 113 -11.26 15.53 -2.29
CA PRO A 113 -10.25 16.10 -1.39
C PRO A 113 -9.67 15.11 -0.38
N LEU A 114 -10.30 13.94 -0.20
CA LEU A 114 -9.84 12.87 0.68
C LEU A 114 -8.66 12.09 0.10
N LEU A 115 -8.42 12.17 -1.22
CA LEU A 115 -7.29 11.55 -1.89
C LEU A 115 -5.96 12.28 -1.64
N GLU A 116 -5.96 13.35 -0.82
CA GLU A 116 -4.81 14.25 -0.60
C GLU A 116 -4.28 14.87 -1.93
N ASP A 117 -3.00 15.29 -1.93
CA ASP A 117 -2.31 15.77 -3.13
C ASP A 117 -1.87 14.61 -4.04
N ASN A 118 -2.19 13.37 -3.65
CA ASN A 118 -1.92 12.18 -4.44
C ASN A 118 -3.12 11.91 -5.37
N THR A 119 -2.85 11.83 -6.64
CA THR A 119 -3.77 11.24 -7.62
C THR A 119 -3.81 9.73 -7.37
N ILE A 120 -4.78 9.03 -7.92
CA ILE A 120 -4.78 7.55 -7.93
C ILE A 120 -3.62 6.97 -8.76
N GLN A 121 -2.90 7.83 -9.50
CA GLN A 121 -1.66 7.49 -10.20
C GLN A 121 -0.58 7.08 -9.19
N GLY A 122 0.16 6.03 -9.49
CA GLY A 122 1.16 5.44 -8.60
C GLY A 122 0.60 4.42 -7.60
N ALA A 123 -0.70 4.13 -7.64
CA ALA A 123 -1.28 3.04 -6.87
C ALA A 123 -1.02 1.70 -7.56
N HIS A 124 -0.51 0.71 -6.83
CA HIS A 124 -0.34 -0.64 -7.36
C HIS A 124 -1.65 -1.44 -7.44
N ALA A 125 -2.62 -1.10 -6.61
CA ALA A 125 -3.92 -1.74 -6.66
C ALA A 125 -5.05 -0.75 -6.35
N ILE A 126 -6.18 -0.96 -7.01
CA ILE A 126 -7.38 -0.14 -6.88
C ILE A 126 -8.57 -1.05 -6.66
N LEU A 127 -9.33 -0.79 -5.60
CA LEU A 127 -10.63 -1.39 -5.35
C LEU A 127 -11.71 -0.36 -5.67
N LEU A 128 -12.57 -0.71 -6.63
CA LEU A 128 -13.65 0.12 -7.10
C LEU A 128 -15.00 -0.48 -6.69
N ASN A 129 -15.78 0.28 -5.93
CA ASN A 129 -17.15 -0.05 -5.60
C ASN A 129 -18.12 0.89 -6.30
N ILE A 130 -19.04 0.34 -7.09
CA ILE A 130 -20.11 1.07 -7.76
C ILE A 130 -21.44 0.64 -7.13
N THR A 131 -22.08 1.54 -6.41
CA THR A 131 -23.38 1.30 -5.78
C THR A 131 -24.45 2.14 -6.44
N GLY A 132 -25.55 1.51 -6.87
CA GLY A 132 -26.67 2.19 -7.50
C GLY A 132 -27.98 1.48 -7.28
N GLY A 133 -29.07 2.02 -7.79
CA GLY A 133 -30.40 1.42 -7.75
C GLY A 133 -30.55 0.28 -8.78
N HIS A 134 -31.76 -0.29 -8.83
CA HIS A 134 -32.11 -1.31 -9.84
C HIS A 134 -32.09 -0.79 -11.29
N ASP A 135 -32.07 0.52 -11.46
CA ASP A 135 -32.01 1.25 -12.72
C ASP A 135 -30.59 1.43 -13.25
N MET A 136 -29.56 1.02 -12.48
CA MET A 136 -28.17 1.08 -12.90
C MET A 136 -27.90 0.16 -14.09
N SER A 137 -27.40 0.73 -15.19
CA SER A 137 -27.12 0.00 -16.42
C SER A 137 -25.66 -0.49 -16.48
N LEU A 138 -25.42 -1.53 -17.28
CA LEU A 138 -24.06 -2.01 -17.55
C LEU A 138 -23.21 -0.96 -18.29
N TYR A 139 -23.84 -0.11 -19.07
CA TYR A 139 -23.18 0.98 -19.79
C TYR A 139 -22.59 1.99 -18.80
N GLU A 140 -23.36 2.40 -17.79
CA GLU A 140 -22.91 3.31 -16.73
C GLU A 140 -21.74 2.72 -15.93
N VAL A 141 -21.81 1.42 -15.61
CA VAL A 141 -20.71 0.71 -14.92
C VAL A 141 -19.44 0.73 -15.78
N ASN A 142 -19.57 0.48 -17.08
CA ASN A 142 -18.44 0.49 -18.01
C ASN A 142 -17.82 1.90 -18.14
N GLU A 143 -18.64 2.94 -18.31
CA GLU A 143 -18.14 4.33 -18.41
C GLU A 143 -17.37 4.74 -17.15
N ALA A 144 -17.93 4.47 -15.96
CA ALA A 144 -17.28 4.80 -14.70
C ALA A 144 -15.95 4.04 -14.52
N SER A 145 -15.94 2.76 -14.86
CA SER A 145 -14.74 1.92 -14.74
C SER A 145 -13.65 2.35 -15.72
N SER A 146 -14.01 2.67 -16.97
CA SER A 146 -13.06 3.13 -17.98
C SER A 146 -12.38 4.45 -17.57
N LEU A 147 -13.16 5.39 -17.03
CA LEU A 147 -12.62 6.68 -16.57
C LEU A 147 -11.63 6.50 -15.43
N ILE A 148 -11.89 5.57 -14.52
CA ILE A 148 -10.96 5.28 -13.40
C ILE A 148 -9.71 4.55 -13.90
N GLN A 149 -9.85 3.66 -14.90
CA GLN A 149 -8.71 2.98 -15.53
C GLN A 149 -7.79 3.96 -16.28
N GLU A 150 -8.35 4.97 -16.94
CA GLU A 150 -7.57 6.01 -17.64
C GLU A 150 -6.74 6.86 -16.69
N GLU A 151 -7.21 7.06 -15.45
CA GLU A 151 -6.50 7.83 -14.41
C GLU A 151 -5.53 6.99 -13.57
N ALA A 152 -5.63 5.66 -13.63
CA ALA A 152 -4.76 4.73 -12.94
C ALA A 152 -3.47 4.44 -13.74
N ASP A 153 -2.46 3.89 -13.09
CA ASP A 153 -1.28 3.40 -13.79
C ASP A 153 -1.60 2.16 -14.63
N GLU A 154 -0.90 2.01 -15.76
CA GLU A 154 -1.08 0.88 -16.69
C GLU A 154 -0.88 -0.49 -16.02
N ASP A 155 0.00 -0.55 -15.02
CA ASP A 155 0.33 -1.77 -14.26
C ASP A 155 -0.53 -1.97 -13.01
N ALA A 156 -1.50 -1.07 -12.73
CA ALA A 156 -2.35 -1.15 -11.56
C ALA A 156 -3.32 -2.35 -11.63
N ASN A 157 -3.38 -3.13 -10.55
CA ASN A 157 -4.38 -4.18 -10.40
C ASN A 157 -5.73 -3.58 -10.00
N ILE A 158 -6.68 -3.47 -10.93
CA ILE A 158 -8.00 -2.87 -10.69
C ILE A 158 -9.03 -3.97 -10.48
N ILE A 159 -9.61 -4.01 -9.30
CA ILE A 159 -10.71 -4.90 -8.95
C ILE A 159 -11.97 -4.06 -8.74
N PHE A 160 -13.06 -4.41 -9.41
CA PHE A 160 -14.32 -3.70 -9.28
C PHE A 160 -15.48 -4.62 -8.95
N GLY A 161 -16.42 -4.11 -8.19
CA GLY A 161 -17.67 -4.77 -7.91
C GLY A 161 -18.83 -3.79 -7.90
N THR A 162 -20.04 -4.34 -8.04
CA THR A 162 -21.27 -3.57 -8.09
C THR A 162 -22.22 -4.00 -6.98
N VAL A 163 -22.82 -3.04 -6.32
CA VAL A 163 -23.82 -3.26 -5.26
C VAL A 163 -25.13 -2.62 -5.65
N ILE A 164 -26.23 -3.35 -5.51
CA ILE A 164 -27.56 -2.80 -5.72
C ILE A 164 -28.17 -2.41 -4.39
N ASP A 165 -28.40 -1.11 -4.18
CA ASP A 165 -29.13 -0.57 -3.04
C ASP A 165 -30.53 -0.11 -3.48
N PRO A 166 -31.61 -0.79 -3.05
CA PRO A 166 -32.97 -0.45 -3.46
C PRO A 166 -33.42 0.96 -3.01
N ASN A 167 -32.71 1.55 -2.03
CA ASN A 167 -33.05 2.89 -1.54
C ASN A 167 -32.43 4.00 -2.40
N MET A 168 -31.44 3.69 -3.23
CA MET A 168 -30.87 4.62 -4.19
C MET A 168 -31.72 4.65 -5.45
N LYS A 169 -32.40 5.78 -5.66
CA LYS A 169 -33.17 6.02 -6.86
C LYS A 169 -32.49 7.13 -7.65
N ASP A 170 -32.21 6.85 -8.94
CA ASP A 170 -31.58 7.82 -9.83
C ASP A 170 -30.21 8.35 -9.36
N GLU A 171 -29.58 7.66 -8.42
CA GLU A 171 -28.25 8.02 -7.91
C GLU A 171 -27.28 6.88 -8.10
N ILE A 172 -26.02 7.23 -8.39
CA ILE A 172 -24.88 6.31 -8.37
C ILE A 172 -23.85 6.85 -7.38
N ARG A 173 -23.34 5.96 -6.53
CA ARG A 173 -22.21 6.21 -5.66
C ARG A 173 -21.02 5.38 -6.11
N ILE A 174 -19.88 6.03 -6.25
CA ILE A 174 -18.63 5.39 -6.60
C ILE A 174 -17.65 5.64 -5.48
N THR A 175 -17.05 4.55 -4.97
CA THR A 175 -15.99 4.59 -3.97
C THR A 175 -14.75 3.94 -4.56
N VAL A 176 -13.65 4.68 -4.59
CA VAL A 176 -12.35 4.24 -5.06
C VAL A 176 -11.42 4.14 -3.85
N ILE A 177 -10.78 3.00 -3.69
CA ILE A 177 -9.74 2.80 -2.67
C ILE A 177 -8.46 2.42 -3.40
N ALA A 178 -7.47 3.29 -3.34
CA ALA A 178 -6.18 3.11 -3.97
C ALA A 178 -5.13 2.72 -2.92
N THR A 179 -4.34 1.71 -3.24
CA THR A 179 -3.38 1.08 -2.30
C THR A 179 -2.03 0.85 -2.97
N GLY A 180 -0.99 0.64 -2.17
CA GLY A 180 0.33 0.23 -2.67
C GLY A 180 1.14 1.38 -3.27
N PHE A 181 1.11 2.56 -2.69
CA PHE A 181 1.98 3.67 -3.08
C PHE A 181 3.44 3.39 -2.68
N ASP A 182 4.41 3.68 -3.56
CA ASP A 182 5.83 3.25 -3.52
C ASP A 182 6.63 3.54 -2.23
N ASP A 183 6.17 4.40 -1.35
CA ASP A 183 6.86 4.72 -0.09
C ASP A 183 6.98 3.54 0.89
N TYR A 184 6.25 2.45 0.68
CA TYR A 184 6.25 1.29 1.57
C TYR A 184 7.30 0.23 1.21
N THR A 185 7.66 0.12 -0.07
CA THR A 185 8.65 -0.85 -0.56
C THR A 185 10.09 -0.45 -0.23
N SER A 186 10.38 0.84 -0.17
CA SER A 186 11.73 1.36 0.13
C SER A 186 12.22 1.01 1.54
N LYS A 187 11.34 0.82 2.52
CA LYS A 187 11.73 0.46 3.90
C LYS A 187 11.90 -1.04 4.13
N LYS A 188 11.19 -1.90 3.38
CA LYS A 188 11.32 -3.36 3.52
C LYS A 188 12.60 -3.92 2.87
N ILE A 189 13.13 -3.23 1.84
CA ILE A 189 14.37 -3.64 1.17
C ILE A 189 15.62 -3.27 1.99
N GLN A 190 15.55 -2.31 2.91
CA GLN A 190 16.67 -1.95 3.78
C GLN A 190 16.93 -2.92 4.94
N THR A 191 16.02 -3.86 5.22
CA THR A 191 16.20 -4.89 6.26
C THR A 191 16.64 -6.25 5.74
N VAL A 192 16.70 -6.47 4.42
CA VAL A 192 17.43 -7.60 3.86
C VAL A 192 18.90 -7.22 3.85
N GLY A 193 19.62 -7.76 4.82
CA GLY A 193 21.00 -7.53 5.22
C GLY A 193 21.89 -6.84 4.18
N LYS A 194 22.69 -5.85 4.63
CA LYS A 194 23.85 -5.37 3.92
C LYS A 194 24.48 -6.54 3.15
N VAL A 195 24.25 -6.61 1.85
CA VAL A 195 25.11 -7.40 0.99
C VAL A 195 26.44 -6.67 1.07
N THR A 196 27.30 -7.14 1.98
CA THR A 196 28.72 -6.79 1.93
C THR A 196 29.15 -7.17 0.51
N HIS A 197 29.47 -6.19 -0.31
CA HIS A 197 30.17 -6.39 -1.55
C HIS A 197 31.35 -7.30 -1.25
N LEU A 198 31.21 -8.58 -1.55
CA LEU A 198 32.37 -9.43 -1.74
C LEU A 198 33.13 -8.82 -2.92
N GLY A 199 34.31 -8.30 -2.60
CA GLY A 199 35.18 -7.50 -3.45
C GLY A 199 35.11 -7.86 -4.92
N GLY A 200 35.05 -6.82 -5.75
CA GLY A 200 34.89 -6.90 -7.18
C GLY A 200 35.76 -7.98 -7.86
N PHE A 201 35.08 -8.93 -8.46
CA PHE A 201 35.74 -9.82 -9.42
C PHE A 201 36.02 -9.00 -10.68
N GLN A 202 37.27 -8.57 -10.86
CA GLN A 202 37.72 -8.05 -12.15
C GLN A 202 37.69 -9.23 -13.15
N ARG A 203 37.19 -8.98 -14.36
CA ARG A 203 37.06 -10.00 -15.44
C ARG A 203 38.36 -10.71 -15.80
N ASP A 204 39.52 -10.18 -15.43
CA ASP A 204 40.82 -10.77 -15.65
C ASP A 204 41.14 -11.96 -14.73
N ASP A 205 40.43 -12.11 -13.59
CA ASP A 205 40.66 -13.21 -12.65
C ASP A 205 40.15 -14.58 -13.16
N LEU A 206 39.34 -14.62 -14.19
CA LEU A 206 38.79 -15.87 -14.73
C LEU A 206 39.80 -16.66 -15.60
N ARG A 207 40.91 -16.05 -16.03
CA ARG A 207 41.98 -16.70 -16.81
C ARG A 207 43.00 -17.42 -15.93
N THR A 208 42.97 -17.23 -14.62
CA THR A 208 43.88 -17.87 -13.68
C THR A 208 43.22 -19.08 -13.01
N PRO A 209 43.84 -20.27 -13.01
CA PRO A 209 43.30 -21.46 -12.36
C PRO A 209 43.02 -21.24 -10.89
N THR A 210 41.96 -21.88 -10.38
CA THR A 210 41.42 -21.66 -9.03
C THR A 210 42.43 -21.89 -7.89
N TYR A 211 43.36 -22.85 -8.06
CA TYR A 211 44.40 -23.14 -7.07
C TYR A 211 45.40 -21.99 -6.89
N ILE A 212 45.77 -21.29 -8.00
CA ILE A 212 46.69 -20.13 -7.93
C ILE A 212 46.01 -18.93 -7.28
N ARG A 213 44.69 -18.79 -7.47
CA ARG A 213 43.89 -17.73 -6.82
C ARG A 213 43.77 -17.95 -5.30
N LEU A 214 43.66 -19.21 -4.87
CA LEU A 214 43.60 -19.58 -3.44
C LEU A 214 44.96 -19.33 -2.77
N GLU A 215 46.07 -19.67 -3.41
CA GLU A 215 47.40 -19.47 -2.87
C GLU A 215 47.77 -17.99 -2.70
N LYS A 216 47.37 -17.13 -3.65
CA LYS A 216 47.52 -15.67 -3.53
C LYS A 216 46.65 -15.08 -2.38
N LYS A 217 45.47 -15.62 -2.15
CA LYS A 217 44.59 -15.18 -1.03
C LYS A 217 45.16 -15.62 0.33
N LEU A 218 45.72 -16.80 0.43
CA LEU A 218 46.38 -17.28 1.67
C LEU A 218 47.59 -16.43 2.02
N LYS A 219 48.46 -16.12 1.04
CA LYS A 219 49.63 -15.24 1.26
C LYS A 219 49.26 -13.80 1.60
N ALA A 220 48.14 -13.28 1.08
CA ALA A 220 47.64 -11.95 1.42
C ALA A 220 47.00 -11.89 2.84
N ALA A 221 46.45 -13.01 3.32
CA ALA A 221 45.88 -13.11 4.66
C ALA A 221 47.00 -13.22 5.75
N GLU A 222 48.14 -13.83 5.44
CA GLU A 222 49.29 -13.88 6.39
C GLU A 222 49.98 -12.53 6.57
N THR A 223 49.79 -11.56 5.65
CA THR A 223 50.45 -10.24 5.76
C THR A 223 49.59 -9.21 6.57
N VAL A 224 48.37 -9.54 6.95
CA VAL A 224 47.47 -8.63 7.68
C VAL A 224 47.45 -8.92 9.23
N VAL A 225 48.18 -9.93 9.70
CA VAL A 225 48.23 -10.29 11.12
C VAL A 225 49.50 -9.74 11.79
N ILE A 226 49.79 -8.44 11.60
CA ILE A 226 50.75 -7.75 12.45
C ILE A 226 50.11 -6.44 12.91
N GLY A 227 49.49 -6.51 14.09
CA GLY A 227 49.11 -5.32 14.84
C GLY A 227 47.74 -5.35 15.48
N LEU A 228 47.53 -6.26 16.44
CA LEU A 228 46.57 -6.08 17.54
C LEU A 228 46.94 -7.07 18.63
N ASP A 229 47.62 -6.56 19.65
CA ASP A 229 47.72 -7.20 20.96
C ASP A 229 46.35 -7.20 21.60
N ASP A 230 45.74 -8.37 21.72
CA ASP A 230 44.83 -8.70 22.83
C ASP A 230 44.64 -10.22 22.91
N PRO A 231 44.77 -10.87 24.08
CA PRO A 231 44.69 -12.31 24.24
C PRO A 231 43.22 -12.72 24.36
N LEU A 232 42.66 -13.34 23.36
CA LEU A 232 41.38 -14.05 23.46
C LEU A 232 41.61 -15.54 23.63
N GLU A 233 41.20 -16.00 24.81
CA GLU A 233 41.11 -17.38 25.25
C GLU A 233 40.41 -18.30 24.23
N ASN A 234 40.98 -19.50 24.10
CA ASN A 234 40.44 -20.76 23.63
C ASN A 234 38.95 -20.78 23.22
N SER A 235 38.67 -20.68 21.95
CA SER A 235 37.46 -21.26 21.38
C SER A 235 37.85 -22.36 20.37
N GLU A 236 37.67 -23.61 20.77
CA GLU A 236 37.86 -24.79 19.96
C GLU A 236 36.99 -24.69 18.69
N ILE A 237 37.65 -24.60 17.52
CA ILE A 237 36.97 -24.68 16.23
C ILE A 237 36.52 -26.14 16.05
N LYS A 238 35.22 -26.40 16.22
CA LYS A 238 34.61 -27.70 15.96
C LYS A 238 34.57 -27.95 14.45
N ILE A 239 35.49 -28.72 13.96
CA ILE A 239 35.50 -29.20 12.56
C ILE A 239 34.28 -30.12 12.37
N PRO A 240 33.43 -29.84 11.34
CA PRO A 240 32.27 -30.68 11.06
C PRO A 240 32.66 -32.12 10.77
N THR A 241 31.88 -33.07 11.26
CA THR A 241 32.13 -34.53 11.26
C THR A 241 32.37 -35.13 9.87
N PHE A 242 31.90 -34.51 8.80
CA PHE A 242 32.09 -35.02 7.43
C PHE A 242 33.52 -34.78 6.89
N LEU A 243 34.30 -33.87 7.45
CA LEU A 243 35.68 -33.63 7.08
C LEU A 243 36.71 -34.52 7.84
N ARG A 244 36.24 -35.28 8.86
CA ARG A 244 37.12 -36.18 9.65
C ARG A 244 37.41 -37.52 8.97
N ARG A 245 36.71 -37.86 7.89
CA ARG A 245 36.85 -39.21 7.22
C ARG A 245 37.79 -39.28 6.06
N GLN A 246 38.61 -38.26 5.78
CA GLN A 246 39.54 -38.25 4.66
C GLN A 246 41.03 -38.19 5.07
N ALA A 247 41.35 -38.52 6.31
CA ALA A 247 42.71 -38.50 6.79
C ALA A 247 43.09 -39.83 7.53
N ASP A 248 42.73 -40.97 6.89
CA ASP A 248 43.32 -42.31 7.19
C ASP A 248 43.59 -42.99 5.85
#